data_c1fa1b072f08393e34bb91f213b0da69
#
_entry.id   c1fa1b072f08393e34bb91f213b0da69
#
_cell.length_a   1.000
_cell.length_b   1.000
_cell.length_c   1.000
_cell.angle_alpha   90.00
_cell.angle_beta   90.00
_cell.angle_gamma   90.00
#
_symmetry.space_group_name_H-M   'P 1'
#
loop_
_entity.id
_entity.type
_entity.pdbx_description
1 polymer ?
#
loop_
_entity_poly.entity_id
_entity_poly.type
_entity_poly.pdbx_seq_one_letter_code
_entity_poly.pdbx_strand_id
1 'polypeptide(L)'
;MSDFFLLSEAQMRRIEPYFPLSHGIARVDDRMVISGIIFVIKNGLRWRDAPREYGPHKTIYNRFIRWSRMGIFNKIFAELAGQEAKPKR
;
A
#
# COMPACT_ATOMS: atom_id res chain seq x y z
N MET A 1 -22.24 -5.74 -1.05
CA MET A 1 -21.03 -6.22 -0.78
C MET A 1 -19.94 -5.35 -1.21
N SER A 2 -19.10 -5.01 -0.39
CA SER A 2 -18.07 -4.13 -0.76
C SER A 2 -16.87 -4.91 -1.17
N ASP A 3 -16.35 -4.55 -2.26
CA ASP A 3 -15.22 -5.21 -2.81
C ASP A 3 -14.01 -4.37 -2.76
N PHE A 4 -13.63 -3.89 -1.62
CA PHE A 4 -12.43 -3.12 -1.62
C PHE A 4 -11.22 -4.03 -1.59
N PHE A 5 -10.18 -3.54 -2.19
CA PHE A 5 -8.94 -4.27 -2.38
C PHE A 5 -8.22 -4.52 -1.05
N LEU A 6 -7.66 -5.69 -0.90
CA LEU A 6 -6.83 -6.00 0.25
C LEU A 6 -5.68 -6.87 -0.22
N LEU A 7 -4.47 -6.47 0.10
CA LEU A 7 -3.29 -7.25 -0.27
C LEU A 7 -3.33 -8.61 0.41
N SER A 8 -2.92 -9.63 -0.31
CA SER A 8 -2.86 -10.97 0.27
C SER A 8 -1.62 -11.09 1.14
N GLU A 9 -1.57 -12.12 1.94
CA GLU A 9 -0.39 -12.37 2.76
C GLU A 9 0.84 -12.59 1.91
N ALA A 10 0.68 -13.30 0.80
CA ALA A 10 1.80 -13.53 -0.09
C ALA A 10 2.32 -12.23 -0.67
N GLN A 11 1.42 -11.34 -1.07
CA GLN A 11 1.82 -10.05 -1.60
C GLN A 11 2.52 -9.23 -0.52
N MET A 12 2.00 -9.26 0.70
CA MET A 12 2.63 -8.53 1.79
C MET A 12 4.04 -9.04 2.04
N ARG A 13 4.25 -10.35 2.02
CA ARG A 13 5.58 -10.89 2.25
C ARG A 13 6.57 -10.44 1.19
N ARG A 14 6.10 -10.24 -0.02
CA ARG A 14 6.99 -9.81 -1.09
C ARG A 14 7.41 -8.36 -0.97
N ILE A 15 6.56 -7.51 -0.39
CA ILE A 15 6.86 -6.09 -0.32
C ILE A 15 7.42 -5.67 1.05
N GLU A 16 7.23 -6.47 2.07
CA GLU A 16 7.70 -6.14 3.41
C GLU A 16 9.19 -5.83 3.48
N PRO A 17 10.06 -6.51 2.74
CA PRO A 17 11.49 -6.17 2.81
C PRO A 17 11.82 -4.74 2.43
N TYR A 18 10.93 -4.06 1.74
CA TYR A 18 11.16 -2.68 1.35
C TYR A 18 10.68 -1.67 2.40
N PHE A 19 9.99 -2.16 3.41
CA PHE A 19 9.42 -1.27 4.43
C PHE A 19 10.52 -0.70 5.32
N PRO A 20 10.40 0.57 5.70
CA PRO A 20 11.38 1.13 6.63
C PRO A 20 11.20 0.53 8.02
N LEU A 21 12.25 0.54 8.79
CA LEU A 21 12.19 0.04 10.16
C LEU A 21 11.36 0.97 11.02
N SER A 22 10.67 0.41 12.00
CA SER A 22 9.83 1.19 12.86
C SER A 22 10.51 1.71 14.10
N HIS A 23 11.63 1.21 14.44
CA HIS A 23 12.40 1.68 15.60
C HIS A 23 11.58 1.72 16.88
N GLY A 24 10.91 0.62 17.17
CA GLY A 24 10.19 0.51 18.42
C GLY A 24 8.85 1.19 18.47
N ILE A 25 8.47 1.92 17.45
CA ILE A 25 7.17 2.54 17.43
C ILE A 25 6.17 1.60 16.80
N ALA A 26 5.08 1.35 17.50
CA ALA A 26 4.06 0.45 16.97
C ALA A 26 3.44 1.08 15.75
N ARG A 27 3.37 0.34 14.69
CA ARG A 27 2.77 0.82 13.46
C ARG A 27 1.34 0.33 13.38
N VAL A 28 0.50 1.12 12.74
CA VAL A 28 -0.84 0.66 12.44
C VAL A 28 -0.72 -0.46 11.44
N ASP A 29 -1.79 -1.14 11.21
CA ASP A 29 -1.83 -2.29 10.32
C ASP A 29 -1.33 -1.89 8.93
N ASP A 30 -0.11 -2.26 8.62
CA ASP A 30 0.49 -1.92 7.33
C ASP A 30 -0.30 -2.47 6.17
N ARG A 31 -0.86 -3.65 6.34
CA ARG A 31 -1.61 -4.27 5.26
C ARG A 31 -2.80 -3.41 4.86
N MET A 32 -3.54 -2.91 5.86
CA MET A 32 -4.69 -2.07 5.57
C MET A 32 -4.26 -0.73 4.98
N VAL A 33 -3.23 -0.13 5.54
CA VAL A 33 -2.79 1.17 5.06
C VAL A 33 -2.28 1.09 3.62
N ILE A 34 -1.42 0.12 3.34
CA ILE A 34 -0.87 -0.02 2.00
C ILE A 34 -1.96 -0.39 1.01
N SER A 35 -2.88 -1.27 1.41
CA SER A 35 -3.98 -1.64 0.53
C SER A 35 -4.84 -0.41 0.20
N GLY A 36 -5.07 0.43 1.18
CA GLY A 36 -5.84 1.65 0.96
C GLY A 36 -5.15 2.60 0.00
N ILE A 37 -3.85 2.74 0.14
CA ILE A 37 -3.10 3.60 -0.76
C ILE A 37 -3.20 3.10 -2.19
N ILE A 38 -3.04 1.80 -2.38
CA ILE A 38 -3.13 1.21 -3.71
C ILE A 38 -4.53 1.40 -4.28
N PHE A 39 -5.54 1.21 -3.45
CA PHE A 39 -6.92 1.37 -3.89
C PHE A 39 -7.19 2.78 -4.38
N VAL A 40 -6.73 3.77 -3.64
CA VAL A 40 -6.93 5.18 -4.01
C VAL A 40 -6.24 5.48 -5.34
N ILE A 41 -5.00 5.03 -5.48
CA ILE A 41 -4.24 5.30 -6.69
C ILE A 41 -4.84 4.58 -7.88
N LYS A 42 -5.20 3.33 -7.70
CA LYS A 42 -5.71 2.54 -8.79
C LYS A 42 -7.03 3.06 -9.32
N ASN A 43 -7.84 3.62 -8.46
CA ASN A 43 -9.15 4.11 -8.84
C ASN A 43 -9.19 5.62 -9.08
N GLY A 44 -8.06 6.28 -8.96
CA GLY A 44 -7.98 7.72 -9.22
C GLY A 44 -8.80 8.54 -8.25
N LEU A 45 -8.91 8.10 -7.01
CA LEU A 45 -9.72 8.81 -6.02
C LEU A 45 -8.93 9.91 -5.35
N ARG A 46 -9.65 10.82 -4.73
CA ARG A 46 -9.01 11.77 -3.84
C ARG A 46 -8.77 11.07 -2.50
N TRP A 47 -7.78 11.53 -1.77
CA TRP A 47 -7.46 10.86 -0.51
C TRP A 47 -8.63 10.88 0.46
N ARG A 48 -9.37 11.98 0.51
CA ARG A 48 -10.50 12.07 1.40
C ARG A 48 -11.63 11.10 1.04
N ASP A 49 -11.60 10.57 -0.17
CA ASP A 49 -12.62 9.64 -0.63
C ASP A 49 -12.25 8.19 -0.37
N ALA A 50 -11.12 7.96 0.28
CA ALA A 50 -10.71 6.60 0.57
C ALA A 50 -11.72 5.94 1.50
N PRO A 51 -12.04 4.66 1.26
CA PRO A 51 -12.97 3.96 2.16
C PRO A 51 -12.47 3.95 3.59
N ARG A 52 -13.37 4.12 4.53
CA ARG A 52 -13.01 4.15 5.94
C ARG A 52 -12.46 2.83 6.44
N GLU A 53 -12.77 1.77 5.75
CA GLU A 53 -12.29 0.45 6.12
C GLU A 53 -10.77 0.39 6.16
N TYR A 54 -10.12 1.25 5.39
CA TYR A 54 -8.65 1.27 5.37
C TYR A 54 -8.08 2.14 6.48
N GLY A 55 -8.94 2.85 7.20
CA GLY A 55 -8.49 3.75 8.25
C GLY A 55 -8.66 5.20 7.84
N PRO A 56 -8.31 6.13 8.72
CA PRO A 56 -8.49 7.55 8.42
C PRO A 56 -7.67 7.93 7.19
N HIS A 57 -8.27 8.72 6.33
CA HIS A 57 -7.60 9.07 5.08
C HIS A 57 -6.31 9.85 5.32
N LYS A 58 -6.23 10.59 6.40
CA LYS A 58 -5.01 11.33 6.70
C LYS A 58 -3.85 10.41 7.03
N THR A 59 -4.14 9.31 7.71
CA THR A 59 -3.12 8.32 8.01
C THR A 59 -2.58 7.70 6.73
N ILE A 60 -3.48 7.36 5.82
CA ILE A 60 -3.09 6.76 4.56
C ILE A 60 -2.27 7.75 3.74
N TYR A 61 -2.75 8.98 3.68
CA TYR A 61 -2.07 10.02 2.90
C TYR A 61 -0.67 10.29 3.45
N ASN A 62 -0.54 10.43 4.78
CA ASN A 62 0.74 10.71 5.37
C ASN A 62 1.74 9.58 5.15
N ARG A 63 1.28 8.34 5.24
CA ARG A 63 2.14 7.20 4.97
C ARG A 63 2.59 7.23 3.51
N PHE A 64 1.67 7.52 2.61
CA PHE A 64 2.01 7.59 1.19
C PHE A 64 3.08 8.64 0.92
N ILE A 65 2.91 9.84 1.47
CA ILE A 65 3.87 10.91 1.24
C ILE A 65 5.23 10.54 1.80
N ARG A 66 5.25 10.04 3.02
CA ARG A 66 6.51 9.70 3.66
C ARG A 66 7.25 8.61 2.90
N TRP A 67 6.57 7.55 2.59
CA TRP A 67 7.22 6.43 1.91
C TRP A 67 7.55 6.75 0.46
N SER A 68 6.77 7.62 -0.17
CA SER A 68 7.08 8.05 -1.53
C SER A 68 8.38 8.83 -1.58
N ARG A 69 8.60 9.67 -0.59
CA ARG A 69 9.86 10.42 -0.54
C ARG A 69 11.05 9.52 -0.37
N MET A 70 10.86 8.37 0.24
CA MET A 70 11.92 7.41 0.42
C MET A 70 12.09 6.47 -0.78
N GLY A 71 11.24 6.62 -1.77
CA GLY A 71 11.30 5.78 -2.96
C GLY A 71 10.74 4.38 -2.74
N ILE A 72 10.09 4.15 -1.61
CA ILE A 72 9.61 2.81 -1.28
C ILE A 72 8.47 2.37 -2.16
N PHE A 73 7.55 3.28 -2.49
CA PHE A 73 6.40 2.88 -3.29
C PHE A 73 6.77 2.53 -4.72
N ASN A 74 7.84 3.11 -5.25
CA ASN A 74 8.31 2.69 -6.56
C ASN A 74 8.68 1.21 -6.53
N LYS A 75 9.32 0.78 -5.46
CA LYS A 75 9.72 -0.61 -5.32
C LYS A 75 8.52 -1.51 -5.07
N ILE A 76 7.59 -1.04 -4.25
CA ILE A 76 6.39 -1.82 -3.97
C ILE A 76 5.58 -2.04 -5.24
N PHE A 77 5.36 -0.97 -5.99
CA PHE A 77 4.56 -1.10 -7.21
C PHE A 77 5.25 -1.96 -8.24
N ALA A 78 6.57 -1.85 -8.35
CA ALA A 78 7.31 -2.69 -9.29
C ALA A 78 7.20 -4.16 -8.90
N GLU A 79 7.28 -4.43 -7.61
CA GLU A 79 7.20 -5.81 -7.14
C GLU A 79 5.82 -6.40 -7.41
N LEU A 80 4.79 -5.64 -7.12
CA LEU A 80 3.43 -6.13 -7.32
C LEU A 80 3.11 -6.29 -8.80
N ALA A 81 3.58 -5.36 -9.62
CA ALA A 81 3.37 -5.46 -11.05
C ALA A 81 4.09 -6.67 -11.61
N GLY A 82 5.27 -6.95 -11.09
CA GLY A 82 6.01 -8.11 -11.53
C GLY A 82 5.31 -9.41 -11.22
N GLN A 83 4.58 -9.45 -10.13
CA GLN A 83 3.81 -10.62 -9.81
C GLN A 83 2.67 -10.84 -10.77
N GLU A 84 2.01 -9.76 -11.13
CA GLU A 84 0.85 -9.85 -11.98
C GLU A 84 1.20 -10.01 -13.42
N ALA A 85 2.24 -9.30 -13.85
CA ALA A 85 2.59 -9.33 -15.25
C ALA A 85 3.48 -10.48 -15.51
N LYS A 86 2.99 -11.53 -16.07
CA LYS A 86 3.82 -12.63 -16.36
C LYS A 86 4.73 -12.32 -17.47
N PRO A 87 5.95 -12.70 -17.40
CA PRO A 87 6.86 -12.46 -18.51
C PRO A 87 6.40 -13.27 -19.66
N LYS A 88 6.51 -12.65 -20.77
CA LYS A 88 6.15 -13.25 -21.86
C LYS A 88 7.20 -13.86 -22.43
N ARG A 89 7.45 -14.57 -22.65
CA ARG A 89 8.48 -15.03 -23.20
C ARG A 89 8.84 -15.83 -23.01
#